data_42e94d714645b27ef1d42efa64bb3a2d
#
_entry.id   42e94d714645b27ef1d42efa64bb3a2d
#
_cell.length_a   1.000
_cell.length_b   1.000
_cell.length_c   1.000
_cell.angle_alpha   90.00
_cell.angle_beta   90.00
_cell.angle_gamma   90.00
#
_symmetry.space_group_name_H-M   'P 1'
#
loop_
_entity.id
_entity.type
_entity.pdbx_description
1 polymer ?
#
loop_
_entity_poly.entity_id
_entity_poly.type
_entity_poly.pdbx_seq_one_letter_code
_entity_poly.pdbx_strand_id
1 'polypeptide(L)'
;DWWCQGYSEPGSGSDLASLKCKAVKEGDEYVLNGQKTWTTLGQHADWIFVLVRTDDSGKKQEGITFILVDMKTPGIEVKPIITIDGDHEVNEIWFDNVRVPAENVVGEEGQGWTYAKFLLFHERSSIAGAPNMRRVLNSLKIRAKNTYHTDKPLSEDKNFQSKVAQFELDLDALEMTELRGLAAMRE
;
A
#
# COMPACT_ATOMS: atom_id res chain seq x y z
N ASP A 1 -15.89 4.86 4.70
CA ASP A 1 -15.47 4.69 3.31
C ASP A 1 -14.16 3.94 3.24
N TRP A 2 -14.04 3.01 2.32
CA TRP A 2 -12.84 2.25 2.06
C TRP A 2 -12.07 2.87 0.89
N TRP A 3 -10.75 2.95 1.05
CA TRP A 3 -9.86 3.56 0.07
C TRP A 3 -8.86 2.57 -0.48
N CYS A 4 -8.57 2.64 -1.78
CA CYS A 4 -7.48 1.90 -2.40
C CYS A 4 -6.52 2.83 -3.14
N GLN A 5 -5.33 2.31 -3.46
CA GLN A 5 -4.22 3.05 -4.06
C GLN A 5 -4.03 2.66 -5.52
N GLY A 6 -4.12 3.63 -6.41
CA GLY A 6 -3.92 3.47 -7.85
C GLY A 6 -2.59 4.08 -8.32
N TYR A 7 -1.45 3.44 -8.01
CA TYR A 7 -0.13 3.92 -8.38
C TYR A 7 0.46 3.12 -9.54
N SER A 8 0.80 1.86 -9.30
CA SER A 8 1.48 0.99 -10.27
C SER A 8 0.65 0.74 -11.52
N GLU A 9 1.33 0.60 -12.65
CA GLU A 9 0.78 0.18 -13.94
C GLU A 9 1.56 -1.03 -14.45
N PRO A 10 1.07 -1.79 -15.44
CA PRO A 10 1.81 -2.92 -15.98
C PRO A 10 3.23 -2.57 -16.46
N GLY A 11 3.44 -1.34 -16.94
CA GLY A 11 4.74 -0.83 -17.40
C GLY A 11 5.46 0.09 -16.42
N SER A 12 4.89 0.38 -15.24
CA SER A 12 5.48 1.32 -14.27
C SER A 12 5.19 0.90 -12.83
N GLY A 13 6.13 0.17 -12.25
CA GLY A 13 6.15 -0.19 -10.83
C GLY A 13 7.28 0.54 -10.11
N SER A 14 8.50 -0.02 -10.12
CA SER A 14 9.67 0.64 -9.53
C SER A 14 10.02 1.97 -10.21
N ASP A 15 9.85 2.08 -11.53
CA ASP A 15 9.88 3.37 -12.26
C ASP A 15 8.46 3.96 -12.30
N LEU A 16 7.90 4.29 -11.15
CA LEU A 16 6.54 4.83 -11.04
C LEU A 16 6.37 6.14 -11.83
N ALA A 17 7.42 6.94 -11.94
CA ALA A 17 7.37 8.19 -12.70
C ALA A 17 7.08 7.98 -14.20
N SER A 18 7.23 6.76 -14.73
CA SER A 18 6.91 6.43 -16.12
C SER A 18 5.43 6.07 -16.35
N LEU A 19 4.55 6.31 -15.38
CA LEU A 19 3.12 6.06 -15.48
C LEU A 19 2.48 6.74 -16.71
N LYS A 20 1.48 6.07 -17.30
CA LYS A 20 0.85 6.45 -18.57
C LYS A 20 -0.66 6.63 -18.49
N CYS A 21 -1.30 6.26 -17.38
CA CYS A 21 -2.72 6.53 -17.17
C CYS A 21 -2.95 8.03 -17.30
N LYS A 22 -3.67 8.46 -18.35
CA LYS A 22 -3.86 9.87 -18.70
C LYS A 22 -5.08 10.46 -18.00
N ALA A 23 -4.99 11.76 -17.72
CA ALA A 23 -6.12 12.57 -17.35
C ALA A 23 -6.10 13.86 -18.19
N VAL A 24 -7.13 14.07 -18.98
CA VAL A 24 -7.28 15.27 -19.82
C VAL A 24 -8.34 16.17 -19.20
N LYS A 25 -8.01 17.44 -19.00
CA LYS A 25 -8.95 18.42 -18.45
C LYS A 25 -9.94 18.86 -19.53
N GLU A 26 -11.23 18.69 -19.24
CA GLU A 26 -12.34 19.12 -20.08
C GLU A 26 -13.32 19.98 -19.25
N GLY A 27 -13.16 21.30 -19.30
CA GLY A 27 -13.94 22.22 -18.47
C GLY A 27 -13.63 22.02 -16.98
N ASP A 28 -14.66 21.69 -16.21
CA ASP A 28 -14.58 21.48 -14.76
C ASP A 28 -14.36 20.00 -14.37
N GLU A 29 -13.97 19.16 -15.33
CA GLU A 29 -13.72 17.74 -15.13
C GLU A 29 -12.39 17.29 -15.70
N TYR A 30 -11.87 16.15 -15.22
CA TYR A 30 -10.82 15.38 -15.86
C TYR A 30 -11.40 14.10 -16.44
N VAL A 31 -10.98 13.73 -17.65
CA VAL A 31 -11.32 12.46 -18.30
C VAL A 31 -10.14 11.53 -18.19
N LEU A 32 -10.29 10.45 -17.42
CA LEU A 32 -9.23 9.48 -17.13
C LEU A 32 -9.32 8.29 -18.10
N ASN A 33 -8.16 7.91 -18.65
CA ASN A 33 -7.99 6.74 -19.52
C ASN A 33 -6.71 6.01 -19.19
N GLY A 34 -6.79 4.70 -18.92
CA GLY A 34 -5.64 3.86 -18.64
C GLY A 34 -5.92 2.72 -17.68
N GLN A 35 -4.88 2.21 -17.07
CA GLN A 35 -4.95 1.03 -16.19
C GLN A 35 -4.03 1.22 -14.99
N LYS A 36 -4.49 0.76 -13.82
CA LYS A 36 -3.67 0.51 -12.63
C LYS A 36 -3.63 -0.98 -12.34
N THR A 37 -2.55 -1.44 -11.69
CA THR A 37 -2.38 -2.85 -11.34
C THR A 37 -1.87 -3.00 -9.92
N TRP A 38 -2.04 -4.20 -9.36
CA TRP A 38 -1.68 -4.55 -7.98
C TRP A 38 -2.40 -3.72 -6.92
N THR A 39 -3.62 -3.26 -7.24
CA THR A 39 -4.43 -2.45 -6.31
C THR A 39 -5.03 -3.35 -5.25
N THR A 40 -4.48 -3.28 -4.03
CA THR A 40 -4.91 -4.07 -2.88
C THR A 40 -6.33 -3.68 -2.47
N LEU A 41 -7.20 -4.70 -2.29
CA LEU A 41 -8.60 -4.59 -1.87
C LEU A 41 -9.46 -3.63 -2.72
N GLY A 42 -9.06 -3.37 -3.97
CA GLY A 42 -9.80 -2.49 -4.89
C GLY A 42 -11.24 -2.92 -5.12
N GLN A 43 -11.54 -4.24 -5.03
CA GLN A 43 -12.89 -4.79 -5.14
C GLN A 43 -13.85 -4.38 -4.01
N HIS A 44 -13.31 -3.87 -2.91
CA HIS A 44 -14.07 -3.42 -1.73
C HIS A 44 -14.03 -1.91 -1.54
N ALA A 45 -13.24 -1.19 -2.34
CA ALA A 45 -13.03 0.23 -2.17
C ALA A 45 -14.23 1.06 -2.64
N ASP A 46 -14.58 2.08 -1.86
CA ASP A 46 -15.52 3.13 -2.28
C ASP A 46 -14.79 4.19 -3.12
N TRP A 47 -13.52 4.47 -2.79
CA TRP A 47 -12.69 5.49 -3.40
C TRP A 47 -11.31 4.96 -3.76
N ILE A 48 -10.75 5.49 -4.85
CA ILE A 48 -9.35 5.30 -5.21
C ILE A 48 -8.63 6.64 -5.28
N PHE A 49 -7.47 6.74 -4.67
CA PHE A 49 -6.54 7.83 -4.95
C PHE A 49 -5.55 7.40 -6.02
N VAL A 50 -5.49 8.14 -7.10
CA VAL A 50 -4.78 7.71 -8.30
C VAL A 50 -3.77 8.75 -8.77
N LEU A 51 -2.59 8.29 -9.20
CA LEU A 51 -1.63 9.10 -9.92
C LEU A 51 -1.88 9.00 -11.42
N VAL A 52 -2.06 10.12 -12.07
CA VAL A 52 -2.35 10.20 -13.51
C VAL A 52 -1.42 11.18 -14.20
N ARG A 53 -1.25 11.01 -15.51
CA ARG A 53 -0.47 11.90 -16.37
C ARG A 53 -1.38 13.00 -16.92
N THR A 54 -1.19 14.24 -16.48
CA THR A 54 -1.88 15.43 -17.01
C THR A 54 -1.05 16.19 -18.02
N ASP A 55 0.30 16.10 -17.92
CA ASP A 55 1.26 16.69 -18.86
C ASP A 55 2.44 15.76 -19.09
N ASP A 56 2.92 15.63 -20.32
CA ASP A 56 4.06 14.81 -20.74
C ASP A 56 5.17 15.62 -21.43
N SER A 57 5.08 16.97 -21.40
CA SER A 57 6.04 17.87 -22.04
C SER A 57 7.36 18.04 -21.30
N GLY A 58 7.39 17.72 -19.99
CA GLY A 58 8.52 17.90 -19.10
C GLY A 58 9.26 16.62 -18.73
N LYS A 59 9.88 16.64 -17.54
CA LYS A 59 10.49 15.43 -16.96
C LYS A 59 9.41 14.44 -16.52
N LYS A 60 9.75 13.16 -16.46
CA LYS A 60 8.79 12.08 -16.05
C LYS A 60 8.07 12.37 -14.71
N GLN A 61 8.72 13.04 -13.78
CA GLN A 61 8.17 13.40 -12.48
C GLN A 61 7.24 14.63 -12.53
N GLU A 62 7.38 15.46 -13.55
CA GLU A 62 6.55 16.62 -13.80
C GLU A 62 5.28 16.19 -14.53
N GLY A 63 4.17 16.91 -14.37
CA GLY A 63 2.91 16.59 -15.02
C GLY A 63 2.22 15.33 -14.51
N ILE A 64 2.57 14.82 -13.32
CA ILE A 64 1.82 13.82 -12.58
C ILE A 64 0.88 14.54 -11.62
N THR A 65 -0.40 14.18 -11.65
CA THR A 65 -1.43 14.76 -10.79
C THR A 65 -2.03 13.67 -9.90
N PHE A 66 -2.38 14.03 -8.68
CA PHE A 66 -3.02 13.15 -7.70
C PHE A 66 -4.51 13.46 -7.65
N ILE A 67 -5.35 12.49 -8.00
CA ILE A 67 -6.80 12.67 -8.11
C ILE A 67 -7.55 11.63 -7.26
N LEU A 68 -8.63 12.04 -6.63
CA LEU A 68 -9.55 11.17 -5.89
C LEU A 68 -10.71 10.79 -6.81
N VAL A 69 -10.99 9.49 -6.92
CA VAL A 69 -12.02 8.97 -7.82
C VAL A 69 -12.99 8.09 -7.04
N ASP A 70 -14.29 8.34 -7.15
CA ASP A 70 -15.34 7.44 -6.66
C ASP A 70 -15.34 6.18 -7.53
N MET A 71 -15.17 5.01 -6.90
CA MET A 71 -15.10 3.72 -7.59
C MET A 71 -16.42 3.31 -8.28
N LYS A 72 -17.51 4.02 -8.00
CA LYS A 72 -18.81 3.84 -8.66
C LYS A 72 -18.95 4.68 -9.94
N THR A 73 -17.96 5.52 -10.27
CA THR A 73 -17.98 6.35 -11.49
C THR A 73 -18.05 5.45 -12.73
N PRO A 74 -18.96 5.73 -13.68
CA PRO A 74 -19.05 4.98 -14.93
C PRO A 74 -17.72 4.96 -15.68
N GLY A 75 -17.38 3.79 -16.27
CA GLY A 75 -16.13 3.59 -17.00
C GLY A 75 -15.01 2.96 -16.14
N ILE A 76 -15.24 2.72 -14.86
CA ILE A 76 -14.30 1.96 -14.01
C ILE A 76 -14.65 0.49 -14.07
N GLU A 77 -13.65 -0.35 -14.35
CA GLU A 77 -13.75 -1.81 -14.29
C GLU A 77 -12.67 -2.35 -13.34
N VAL A 78 -13.07 -3.17 -12.37
CA VAL A 78 -12.18 -3.86 -11.42
C VAL A 78 -12.05 -5.30 -11.84
N LYS A 79 -10.81 -5.75 -12.15
CA LYS A 79 -10.51 -7.13 -12.52
C LYS A 79 -9.63 -7.81 -11.47
N PRO A 80 -9.98 -9.02 -11.03
CA PRO A 80 -9.20 -9.75 -10.04
C PRO A 80 -7.85 -10.19 -10.61
N ILE A 81 -6.81 -10.11 -9.78
CA ILE A 81 -5.54 -10.81 -9.98
C ILE A 81 -5.50 -11.92 -8.95
N ILE A 82 -5.52 -13.17 -9.42
CA ILE A 82 -5.40 -14.33 -8.52
C ILE A 82 -3.93 -14.59 -8.26
N THR A 83 -3.54 -14.55 -6.99
CA THR A 83 -2.17 -14.76 -6.54
C THR A 83 -1.80 -16.24 -6.45
N ILE A 84 -0.52 -16.56 -6.26
CA ILE A 84 -0.02 -17.94 -6.30
C ILE A 84 -0.61 -18.84 -5.20
N ASP A 85 -1.08 -18.25 -4.11
CA ASP A 85 -1.79 -18.91 -3.01
C ASP A 85 -3.28 -19.18 -3.29
N GLY A 86 -3.79 -18.67 -4.43
CA GLY A 86 -5.17 -18.81 -4.86
C GLY A 86 -6.11 -17.70 -4.34
N ASP A 87 -5.59 -16.74 -3.60
CA ASP A 87 -6.38 -15.66 -3.04
C ASP A 87 -6.60 -14.50 -4.02
N HIS A 88 -7.67 -13.72 -3.78
CA HIS A 88 -8.01 -12.50 -4.50
C HIS A 88 -7.88 -11.29 -3.56
N GLU A 89 -6.68 -10.75 -3.46
CA GLU A 89 -6.39 -9.55 -2.65
C GLU A 89 -6.11 -8.32 -3.51
N VAL A 90 -5.51 -8.52 -4.68
CA VAL A 90 -5.06 -7.46 -5.58
C VAL A 90 -5.82 -7.45 -6.90
N ASN A 91 -5.88 -6.27 -7.52
CA ASN A 91 -6.71 -6.03 -8.69
C ASN A 91 -5.99 -5.22 -9.77
N GLU A 92 -6.49 -5.36 -11.01
CA GLU A 92 -6.36 -4.37 -12.06
C GLU A 92 -7.55 -3.41 -11.99
N ILE A 93 -7.31 -2.12 -12.11
CA ILE A 93 -8.34 -1.09 -12.20
C ILE A 93 -8.21 -0.42 -13.57
N TRP A 94 -9.25 -0.53 -14.39
CA TRP A 94 -9.31 0.07 -15.70
C TRP A 94 -10.16 1.32 -15.69
N PHE A 95 -9.71 2.35 -16.40
CA PHE A 95 -10.41 3.61 -16.58
C PHE A 95 -10.65 3.79 -18.08
N ASP A 96 -11.91 3.86 -18.47
CA ASP A 96 -12.34 4.11 -19.85
C ASP A 96 -13.27 5.35 -19.86
N ASN A 97 -12.72 6.48 -20.27
CA ASN A 97 -13.41 7.79 -20.29
C ASN A 97 -14.07 8.15 -18.96
N VAL A 98 -13.42 7.85 -17.84
CA VAL A 98 -13.91 8.11 -16.49
C VAL A 98 -13.85 9.61 -16.21
N ARG A 99 -15.03 10.23 -15.97
CA ARG A 99 -15.16 11.65 -15.69
C ARG A 99 -15.11 11.92 -14.20
N VAL A 100 -14.21 12.81 -13.80
CA VAL A 100 -13.96 13.15 -12.40
C VAL A 100 -13.95 14.67 -12.24
N PRO A 101 -14.70 15.22 -11.26
CA PRO A 101 -14.68 16.65 -10.99
C PRO A 101 -13.26 17.18 -10.74
N ALA A 102 -12.94 18.36 -11.27
CA ALA A 102 -11.61 18.98 -11.09
C ALA A 102 -11.30 19.29 -9.61
N GLU A 103 -12.32 19.48 -8.78
CA GLU A 103 -12.18 19.68 -7.32
C GLU A 103 -11.63 18.46 -6.59
N ASN A 104 -11.66 17.27 -7.22
CA ASN A 104 -11.09 16.03 -6.67
C ASN A 104 -9.55 15.94 -6.82
N VAL A 105 -8.92 16.93 -7.43
CA VAL A 105 -7.46 17.05 -7.45
C VAL A 105 -6.96 17.36 -6.06
N VAL A 106 -6.01 16.57 -5.56
CA VAL A 106 -5.34 16.83 -4.29
C VAL A 106 -4.22 17.84 -4.51
N GLY A 107 -4.35 19.00 -3.92
CA GLY A 107 -3.39 20.09 -4.04
C GLY A 107 -3.39 20.70 -5.44
N GLU A 108 -2.23 20.77 -6.09
CA GLU A 108 -2.05 21.42 -7.38
C GLU A 108 -1.83 20.40 -8.51
N GLU A 109 -2.35 20.70 -9.70
CA GLU A 109 -2.09 19.93 -10.91
C GLU A 109 -0.57 19.85 -11.18
N GLY A 110 -0.08 18.71 -11.59
CA GLY A 110 1.35 18.49 -11.87
C GLY A 110 2.21 18.24 -10.62
N GLN A 111 1.69 18.38 -9.40
CA GLN A 111 2.43 18.17 -8.15
C GLN A 111 2.23 16.78 -7.52
N GLY A 112 1.52 15.90 -8.19
CA GLY A 112 1.20 14.56 -7.68
C GLY A 112 2.42 13.72 -7.28
N TRP A 113 3.56 13.91 -7.97
CA TRP A 113 4.81 13.24 -7.58
C TRP A 113 5.31 13.64 -6.20
N THR A 114 5.19 14.91 -5.85
CA THR A 114 5.56 15.42 -4.52
C THR A 114 4.66 14.84 -3.43
N TYR A 115 3.35 14.78 -3.68
CA TYR A 115 2.40 14.19 -2.74
C TYR A 115 2.58 12.69 -2.60
N ALA A 116 2.84 11.97 -3.70
CA ALA A 116 3.14 10.55 -3.66
C ALA A 116 4.40 10.24 -2.84
N LYS A 117 5.49 11.02 -3.00
CA LYS A 117 6.70 10.85 -2.19
C LYS A 117 6.44 11.07 -0.71
N PHE A 118 5.66 12.09 -0.37
CA PHE A 118 5.26 12.36 1.01
C PHE A 118 4.50 11.19 1.62
N LEU A 119 3.49 10.67 0.92
CA LEU A 119 2.71 9.53 1.36
C LEU A 119 3.57 8.27 1.55
N LEU A 120 4.36 7.91 0.53
CA LEU A 120 5.24 6.73 0.56
C LEU A 120 6.32 6.82 1.65
N PHE A 121 6.77 8.03 1.99
CA PHE A 121 7.71 8.23 3.09
C PHE A 121 7.05 7.87 4.44
N HIS A 122 5.82 8.30 4.68
CA HIS A 122 5.07 8.00 5.91
C HIS A 122 4.62 6.54 5.98
N GLU A 123 4.23 5.94 4.85
CA GLU A 123 3.83 4.54 4.76
C GLU A 123 4.95 3.59 5.21
N ARG A 124 6.20 3.90 4.87
CA ARG A 124 7.36 3.07 5.22
C ARG A 124 7.59 2.92 6.72
N SER A 125 7.09 3.83 7.53
CA SER A 125 7.25 3.77 8.99
C SER A 125 6.46 2.62 9.65
N SER A 126 5.43 2.08 8.97
CA SER A 126 4.55 1.03 9.50
C SER A 126 4.87 -0.38 8.97
N ILE A 127 5.82 -0.52 8.04
CA ILE A 127 6.09 -1.79 7.32
C ILE A 127 6.71 -2.85 8.24
N ALA A 128 7.55 -2.46 9.19
CA ALA A 128 8.27 -3.42 10.05
C ALA A 128 7.32 -4.19 10.98
N GLY A 129 6.21 -3.60 11.43
CA GLY A 129 5.10 -4.29 12.08
C GLY A 129 5.44 -4.95 13.42
N ALA A 130 6.38 -4.40 14.21
CA ALA A 130 6.80 -4.95 15.48
C ALA A 130 5.64 -5.33 16.43
N PRO A 131 4.56 -4.53 16.59
CA PRO A 131 3.42 -4.90 17.44
C PRO A 131 2.72 -6.19 16.99
N ASN A 132 2.57 -6.41 15.68
CA ASN A 132 1.97 -7.62 15.15
C ASN A 132 2.87 -8.85 15.38
N MET A 133 4.17 -8.72 15.15
CA MET A 133 5.14 -9.78 15.41
C MET A 133 5.15 -10.16 16.90
N ARG A 134 5.06 -9.18 17.80
CA ARG A 134 4.96 -9.41 19.25
C ARG A 134 3.70 -10.19 19.61
N ARG A 135 2.57 -9.88 18.98
CA ARG A 135 1.32 -10.62 19.16
C ARG A 135 1.45 -12.08 18.70
N VAL A 136 2.08 -12.30 17.53
CA VAL A 136 2.33 -13.67 17.01
C VAL A 136 3.24 -14.45 17.93
N LEU A 137 4.33 -13.84 18.41
CA LEU A 137 5.27 -14.47 19.35
C LEU A 137 4.59 -14.85 20.67
N ASN A 138 3.76 -13.97 21.23
CA ASN A 138 2.98 -14.27 22.42
C ASN A 138 1.99 -15.43 22.20
N SER A 139 1.34 -15.49 21.05
CA SER A 139 0.47 -16.61 20.67
C SER A 139 1.25 -17.92 20.58
N LEU A 140 2.46 -17.90 20.02
CA LEU A 140 3.36 -19.05 19.97
C LEU A 140 3.73 -19.54 21.39
N LYS A 141 4.09 -18.62 22.30
CA LYS A 141 4.41 -18.96 23.71
C LYS A 141 3.24 -19.59 24.43
N ILE A 142 2.00 -19.10 24.19
CA ILE A 142 0.79 -19.68 24.77
C ILE A 142 0.56 -21.10 24.22
N ARG A 143 0.67 -21.28 22.90
CA ARG A 143 0.50 -22.61 22.27
C ARG A 143 1.52 -23.62 22.74
N ALA A 144 2.78 -23.20 22.93
CA ALA A 144 3.87 -24.05 23.39
C ALA A 144 3.63 -24.68 24.77
N LYS A 145 2.80 -24.07 25.62
CA LYS A 145 2.40 -24.64 26.91
C LYS A 145 1.51 -25.89 26.77
N ASN A 146 0.79 -25.98 25.66
CA ASN A 146 -0.17 -27.05 25.37
C ASN A 146 0.28 -27.97 24.22
N THR A 147 1.49 -27.75 23.69
CA THR A 147 2.13 -28.57 22.66
C THR A 147 3.23 -29.39 23.30
N TYR A 148 3.15 -30.70 23.19
CA TYR A 148 4.11 -31.63 23.82
C TYR A 148 5.09 -32.14 22.77
N HIS A 149 6.35 -32.11 23.16
CA HIS A 149 7.43 -32.83 22.48
C HIS A 149 8.01 -33.84 23.49
N THR A 150 7.77 -35.14 23.23
CA THR A 150 7.97 -36.20 24.24
C THR A 150 7.01 -36.03 25.44
N ASP A 151 7.49 -36.14 26.67
CA ASP A 151 6.67 -36.10 27.90
C ASP A 151 6.53 -34.72 28.53
N LYS A 152 7.11 -33.68 27.89
CA LYS A 152 7.13 -32.33 28.43
C LYS A 152 6.53 -31.33 27.43
N PRO A 153 5.87 -30.26 27.91
CA PRO A 153 5.42 -29.18 27.04
C PRO A 153 6.63 -28.52 26.36
N LEU A 154 6.43 -28.10 25.11
CA LEU A 154 7.44 -27.43 24.31
C LEU A 154 7.98 -26.16 24.98
N SER A 155 7.16 -25.51 25.80
CA SER A 155 7.57 -24.34 26.61
C SER A 155 8.68 -24.66 27.64
N GLU A 156 8.91 -25.92 27.96
CA GLU A 156 9.99 -26.37 28.88
C GLU A 156 11.24 -26.85 28.13
N ASP A 157 11.20 -26.98 26.81
CA ASP A 157 12.36 -27.33 26.01
C ASP A 157 13.35 -26.16 25.95
N LYS A 158 14.62 -26.43 26.33
CA LYS A 158 15.66 -25.41 26.41
C LYS A 158 16.01 -24.79 25.05
N ASN A 159 15.98 -25.59 23.98
CA ASN A 159 16.27 -25.08 22.63
C ASN A 159 15.16 -24.17 22.16
N PHE A 160 13.91 -24.54 22.43
CA PHE A 160 12.74 -23.68 22.13
C PHE A 160 12.82 -22.37 22.92
N GLN A 161 13.08 -22.44 24.24
CA GLN A 161 13.24 -21.24 25.09
C GLN A 161 14.34 -20.32 24.58
N SER A 162 15.51 -20.88 24.19
CA SER A 162 16.62 -20.10 23.65
C SER A 162 16.23 -19.37 22.33
N LYS A 163 15.52 -20.06 21.43
CA LYS A 163 15.04 -19.44 20.19
C LYS A 163 14.01 -18.34 20.46
N VAL A 164 13.08 -18.57 21.39
CA VAL A 164 12.10 -17.54 21.79
C VAL A 164 12.80 -16.32 22.36
N ALA A 165 13.78 -16.52 23.24
CA ALA A 165 14.55 -15.41 23.84
C ALA A 165 15.31 -14.61 22.76
N GLN A 166 15.90 -15.28 21.75
CA GLN A 166 16.53 -14.58 20.63
C GLN A 166 15.53 -13.75 19.83
N PHE A 167 14.35 -14.30 19.50
CA PHE A 167 13.31 -13.55 18.82
C PHE A 167 12.80 -12.36 19.64
N GLU A 168 12.75 -12.47 20.98
CA GLU A 168 12.39 -11.34 21.83
C GLU A 168 13.42 -10.21 21.74
N LEU A 169 14.71 -10.54 21.80
CA LEU A 169 15.77 -9.55 21.65
C LEU A 169 15.74 -8.86 20.27
N ASP A 170 15.58 -9.63 19.21
CA ASP A 170 15.50 -9.10 17.85
C ASP A 170 14.28 -8.19 17.69
N LEU A 171 13.15 -8.59 18.29
CA LEU A 171 11.91 -7.81 18.25
C LEU A 171 12.00 -6.51 19.06
N ASP A 172 12.66 -6.54 20.22
CA ASP A 172 12.92 -5.34 21.02
C ASP A 172 13.82 -4.34 20.25
N ALA A 173 14.86 -4.85 19.56
CA ALA A 173 15.71 -4.04 18.69
C ALA A 173 14.95 -3.42 17.52
N LEU A 174 14.05 -4.20 16.89
CA LEU A 174 13.18 -3.71 15.80
C LEU A 174 12.25 -2.62 16.30
N GLU A 175 11.54 -2.84 17.42
CA GLU A 175 10.61 -1.88 18.00
C GLU A 175 11.31 -0.55 18.37
N MET A 176 12.51 -0.63 18.96
CA MET A 176 13.31 0.56 19.26
C MET A 176 13.74 1.29 17.97
N THR A 177 14.02 0.57 16.91
CA THR A 177 14.38 1.15 15.61
C THR A 177 13.18 1.88 14.98
N GLU A 178 11.98 1.29 15.03
CA GLU A 178 10.73 1.93 14.58
C GLU A 178 10.45 3.21 15.38
N LEU A 179 10.52 3.14 16.72
CA LEU A 179 10.28 4.29 17.58
C LEU A 179 11.28 5.43 17.34
N ARG A 180 12.55 5.12 17.09
CA ARG A 180 13.56 6.13 16.72
C ARG A 180 13.24 6.76 15.38
N GLY A 181 12.81 5.96 14.39
CA GLY A 181 12.36 6.47 13.08
C GLY A 181 11.17 7.42 13.20
N LEU A 182 10.16 7.04 13.99
CA LEU A 182 8.98 7.88 14.24
C LEU A 182 9.33 9.18 15.00
N ALA A 183 10.27 9.12 15.94
CA ALA A 183 10.73 10.32 16.65
C ALA A 183 11.43 11.29 15.69
N ALA A 184 12.28 10.80 14.78
CA ALA A 184 12.99 11.61 13.80
C ALA A 184 12.08 12.25 12.73
N MET A 185 10.85 11.74 12.53
CA MET A 185 9.86 12.34 11.61
C MET A 185 9.14 13.57 12.19
N ARG A 186 9.27 13.83 13.49
CA ARG A 186 8.61 14.95 14.17
C ARG A 186 9.46 16.23 14.19
N GLU A 187 10.72 16.15 13.79
CA GLU A 187 11.64 17.27 13.61
C GLU A 187 11.64 17.77 12.16
#